data_790ba0a5a97d1d0ef83761127b5cdc4a
#
_entry.id   790ba0a5a97d1d0ef83761127b5cdc4a
#
_cell.length_a   1.000
_cell.length_b   1.000
_cell.length_c   1.000
_cell.angle_alpha   90.00
_cell.angle_beta   90.00
_cell.angle_gamma   90.00
#
_symmetry.space_group_name_H-M   'P 1'
#
loop_
_entity.id
_entity.type
_entity.pdbx_description
1 polymer ?
#
loop_
_entity_poly.entity_id
_entity_poly.type
_entity_poly.pdbx_seq_one_letter_code
_entity_poly.pdbx_strand_id
1 'polypeptide(L)'
;MLYKYRLCQRIGGGFFGEVWLAHDIHIDRDVAVKIQVLSEEAADDVLQEAQIGNHLDHRNLVRVHSADTDIYEEKVLLLIAMDFYSNGSIINKLNKLDFIPLQEGIRYLIDVLKGLEHLHVNGIYHGDIKPQNILIGQEDEASLTDYGISCYSPELVPVQSKAFYYPHAAPETLSDKQISIQTDIYQVGMTAFRLLNGEAKLRKILEDSGLEGYCDLVQQGKVIQSCDYLPFIPRNLKMILSKATHVDPSRRYQMALEMRRALERLNYLGYWTCDSEGNLVGYNDGKTYFFSVESRGEGRYNFVAAKREKSGRKVRVGRYSKANVSLKEIEVLKQRYMLFVVTGKK
;
A
#
# COMPACT_ATOMS: atom_id res chain seq x y z
N MET A 1 -29.11 -4.54 -17.59
CA MET A 1 -28.17 -3.80 -18.46
C MET A 1 -28.33 -2.33 -18.08
N LEU A 2 -27.27 -1.63 -17.83
CA LEU A 2 -27.29 -0.19 -17.58
C LEU A 2 -26.60 0.49 -18.74
N TYR A 3 -27.33 1.36 -19.46
CA TYR A 3 -26.88 2.04 -20.68
C TYR A 3 -26.26 1.02 -21.66
N LYS A 4 -24.97 1.13 -21.99
CA LYS A 4 -24.21 0.22 -22.85
C LYS A 4 -23.49 -0.91 -22.08
N TYR A 5 -23.62 -0.99 -20.75
CA TYR A 5 -22.87 -1.92 -19.91
C TYR A 5 -23.71 -3.13 -19.51
N ARG A 6 -23.27 -4.32 -19.88
CA ARG A 6 -23.78 -5.57 -19.35
C ARG A 6 -23.01 -5.92 -18.09
N LEU A 7 -23.61 -5.70 -16.93
CA LEU A 7 -22.98 -6.01 -15.63
C LEU A 7 -22.81 -7.53 -15.50
N CYS A 8 -21.57 -7.96 -15.16
CA CYS A 8 -21.19 -9.37 -15.03
C CYS A 8 -21.02 -9.77 -13.56
N GLN A 9 -20.19 -9.04 -12.82
CA GLN A 9 -19.86 -9.37 -11.43
C GLN A 9 -19.55 -8.10 -10.65
N ARG A 10 -20.07 -8.01 -9.41
CA ARG A 10 -19.62 -6.96 -8.46
C ARG A 10 -18.21 -7.27 -7.99
N ILE A 11 -17.27 -6.35 -8.21
CA ILE A 11 -15.84 -6.50 -7.88
C ILE A 11 -15.37 -5.58 -6.76
N GLY A 12 -16.20 -4.61 -6.38
CA GLY A 12 -15.89 -3.67 -5.30
C GLY A 12 -17.11 -2.88 -4.86
N GLY A 13 -16.93 -2.09 -3.81
CA GLY A 13 -17.95 -1.17 -3.32
C GLY A 13 -17.51 -0.53 -2.01
N GLY A 14 -18.04 0.65 -1.73
CA GLY A 14 -17.73 1.43 -0.55
C GLY A 14 -18.61 2.67 -0.44
N PHE A 15 -18.11 3.68 0.26
CA PHE A 15 -18.84 4.93 0.49
C PHE A 15 -19.20 5.67 -0.82
N PHE A 16 -18.35 5.51 -1.85
CA PHE A 16 -18.50 6.18 -3.15
C PHE A 16 -19.20 5.33 -4.23
N GLY A 17 -19.99 4.32 -3.85
CA GLY A 17 -20.76 3.51 -4.81
C GLY A 17 -20.25 2.07 -4.96
N GLU A 18 -20.73 1.41 -6.01
CA GLU A 18 -20.40 0.03 -6.35
C GLU A 18 -19.53 -0.03 -7.59
N VAL A 19 -18.58 -0.98 -7.63
CA VAL A 19 -17.75 -1.24 -8.80
C VAL A 19 -18.07 -2.62 -9.36
N TRP A 20 -18.38 -2.67 -10.64
CA TRP A 20 -18.76 -3.88 -11.35
C TRP A 20 -17.79 -4.19 -12.48
N LEU A 21 -17.41 -5.43 -12.65
CA LEU A 21 -16.95 -5.94 -13.94
C LEU A 21 -18.13 -5.91 -14.89
N ALA A 22 -17.99 -5.24 -16.01
CA ALA A 22 -19.01 -5.12 -17.02
C ALA A 22 -18.42 -5.27 -18.43
N HIS A 23 -19.26 -5.72 -19.36
CA HIS A 23 -18.92 -5.75 -20.77
C HIS A 23 -19.56 -4.55 -21.48
N ASP A 24 -18.72 -3.68 -22.05
CA ASP A 24 -19.20 -2.55 -22.90
C ASP A 24 -19.53 -3.11 -24.29
N ILE A 25 -20.82 -3.16 -24.62
CA ILE A 25 -21.32 -3.76 -25.87
C ILE A 25 -21.03 -2.90 -27.11
N HIS A 26 -20.69 -1.62 -26.96
CA HIS A 26 -20.39 -0.73 -28.08
C HIS A 26 -18.95 -0.91 -28.58
N ILE A 27 -18.02 -1.21 -27.69
CA ILE A 27 -16.60 -1.39 -28.03
C ILE A 27 -16.11 -2.83 -27.85
N ASP A 28 -17.03 -3.76 -27.50
CA ASP A 28 -16.76 -5.21 -27.29
C ASP A 28 -15.58 -5.47 -26.33
N ARG A 29 -15.64 -4.84 -25.15
CA ARG A 29 -14.54 -4.88 -24.18
C ARG A 29 -15.04 -4.99 -22.74
N ASP A 30 -14.29 -5.74 -21.92
CA ASP A 30 -14.49 -5.78 -20.48
C ASP A 30 -13.89 -4.54 -19.83
N VAL A 31 -14.67 -3.90 -18.96
CA VAL A 31 -14.34 -2.68 -18.23
C VAL A 31 -14.74 -2.81 -16.76
N ALA A 32 -14.13 -2.03 -15.89
CA ALA A 32 -14.67 -1.79 -14.56
C ALA A 32 -15.61 -0.56 -14.64
N VAL A 33 -16.85 -0.71 -14.12
CA VAL A 33 -17.82 0.38 -14.09
C VAL A 33 -18.12 0.71 -12.64
N LYS A 34 -17.78 1.92 -12.21
CA LYS A 34 -18.19 2.49 -10.92
C LYS A 34 -19.56 3.13 -11.09
N ILE A 35 -20.51 2.69 -10.25
CA ILE A 35 -21.91 3.12 -10.29
C ILE A 35 -22.18 3.95 -9.04
N GLN A 36 -22.60 5.19 -9.23
CA GLN A 36 -22.92 6.12 -8.15
C GLN A 36 -24.29 6.72 -8.37
N VAL A 37 -25.06 6.93 -7.28
CA VAL A 37 -26.30 7.71 -7.37
C VAL A 37 -25.93 9.19 -7.45
N LEU A 38 -26.39 9.85 -8.49
CA LEU A 38 -26.18 11.27 -8.69
C LEU A 38 -27.28 12.03 -7.91
N SER A 39 -26.91 12.69 -6.81
CA SER A 39 -27.78 13.65 -6.14
C SER A 39 -27.42 15.06 -6.62
N GLU A 40 -28.37 16.00 -6.54
CA GLU A 40 -28.13 17.39 -6.94
C GLU A 40 -26.94 18.02 -6.15
N GLU A 41 -26.74 17.61 -4.90
CA GLU A 41 -25.68 18.11 -4.03
C GLU A 41 -24.29 17.53 -4.35
N ALA A 42 -24.23 16.33 -4.95
CA ALA A 42 -22.98 15.61 -5.23
C ALA A 42 -22.59 15.62 -6.71
N ALA A 43 -23.42 16.21 -7.59
CA ALA A 43 -23.23 16.15 -9.04
C ALA A 43 -21.86 16.70 -9.48
N ASP A 44 -21.44 17.84 -8.95
CA ASP A 44 -20.17 18.47 -9.31
C ASP A 44 -18.96 17.63 -8.88
N ASP A 45 -19.02 17.02 -7.70
CA ASP A 45 -17.91 16.21 -7.14
C ASP A 45 -17.71 14.93 -7.93
N VAL A 46 -18.80 14.28 -8.29
CA VAL A 46 -18.79 13.00 -9.01
C VAL A 46 -18.35 13.20 -10.46
N LEU A 47 -18.76 14.30 -11.10
CA LEU A 47 -18.28 14.70 -12.42
C LEU A 47 -16.79 15.08 -12.40
N GLN A 48 -16.30 15.68 -11.32
CA GLN A 48 -14.89 16.00 -11.15
C GLN A 48 -14.02 14.75 -11.17
N GLU A 49 -14.42 13.65 -10.50
CA GLU A 49 -13.71 12.37 -10.55
C GLU A 49 -13.52 11.88 -11.99
N ALA A 50 -14.59 11.89 -12.76
CA ALA A 50 -14.57 11.45 -14.16
C ALA A 50 -13.73 12.38 -15.05
N GLN A 51 -13.82 13.69 -14.85
CA GLN A 51 -13.03 14.67 -15.59
C GLN A 51 -11.53 14.52 -15.30
N ILE A 52 -11.14 14.37 -14.02
CA ILE A 52 -9.76 14.12 -13.63
C ILE A 52 -9.27 12.86 -14.32
N GLY A 53 -9.98 11.73 -14.16
CA GLY A 53 -9.55 10.44 -14.69
C GLY A 53 -9.45 10.40 -16.22
N ASN A 54 -10.31 11.14 -16.94
CA ASN A 54 -10.30 11.19 -18.41
C ASN A 54 -9.12 11.99 -19.00
N HIS A 55 -8.58 12.97 -18.26
CA HIS A 55 -7.43 13.77 -18.70
C HIS A 55 -6.08 13.13 -18.35
N LEU A 56 -6.09 12.05 -17.55
CA LEU A 56 -4.88 11.39 -17.09
C LEU A 56 -4.54 10.19 -17.98
N ASP A 57 -3.39 10.24 -18.63
CA ASP A 57 -2.84 9.12 -19.39
C ASP A 57 -1.42 8.80 -18.87
N HIS A 58 -1.33 7.83 -17.97
CA HIS A 58 -0.07 7.42 -17.39
C HIS A 58 -0.13 5.94 -16.96
N ARG A 59 0.92 5.15 -17.23
CA ARG A 59 1.00 3.70 -16.96
C ARG A 59 0.62 3.32 -15.52
N ASN A 60 0.93 4.16 -14.55
CA ASN A 60 0.68 3.91 -13.13
C ASN A 60 -0.55 4.63 -12.59
N LEU A 61 -1.47 5.00 -13.48
CA LEU A 61 -2.79 5.53 -13.16
C LEU A 61 -3.85 4.73 -13.90
N VAL A 62 -4.96 4.42 -13.24
CA VAL A 62 -6.09 3.73 -13.89
C VAL A 62 -6.77 4.71 -14.84
N ARG A 63 -6.86 4.34 -16.10
CA ARG A 63 -7.48 5.18 -17.13
C ARG A 63 -9.00 5.14 -17.04
N VAL A 64 -9.64 6.29 -17.02
CA VAL A 64 -11.08 6.45 -17.18
C VAL A 64 -11.38 6.60 -18.67
N HIS A 65 -12.34 5.83 -19.19
CA HIS A 65 -12.73 5.83 -20.60
C HIS A 65 -13.90 6.74 -20.89
N SER A 66 -14.89 6.72 -20.01
CA SER A 66 -16.10 7.54 -20.14
C SER A 66 -16.80 7.71 -18.80
N ALA A 67 -17.63 8.73 -18.74
CA ALA A 67 -18.62 8.95 -17.70
C ALA A 67 -19.97 9.15 -18.38
N ASP A 68 -20.88 8.24 -18.13
CA ASP A 68 -22.21 8.20 -18.76
C ASP A 68 -23.27 8.28 -17.64
N THR A 69 -24.46 8.70 -17.98
CA THR A 69 -25.61 8.69 -17.05
C THR A 69 -26.68 7.72 -17.52
N ASP A 70 -27.38 7.11 -16.57
CA ASP A 70 -28.56 6.29 -16.83
C ASP A 70 -29.61 6.53 -15.74
N ILE A 71 -30.85 6.17 -16.01
CA ILE A 71 -31.94 6.27 -15.05
C ILE A 71 -32.37 4.85 -14.66
N TYR A 72 -32.26 4.53 -13.38
CA TYR A 72 -32.69 3.26 -12.82
C TYR A 72 -33.52 3.48 -11.56
N GLU A 73 -34.74 2.93 -11.52
CA GLU A 73 -35.68 3.07 -10.39
C GLU A 73 -35.85 4.55 -9.94
N GLU A 74 -36.12 5.45 -10.90
CA GLU A 74 -36.28 6.89 -10.66
C GLU A 74 -35.03 7.63 -10.13
N LYS A 75 -33.88 6.96 -10.04
CA LYS A 75 -32.61 7.54 -9.65
C LYS A 75 -31.73 7.77 -10.87
N VAL A 76 -31.09 8.92 -10.90
CA VAL A 76 -30.03 9.18 -11.89
C VAL A 76 -28.75 8.53 -11.38
N LEU A 77 -28.19 7.65 -12.19
CA LEU A 77 -26.92 6.98 -11.93
C LEU A 77 -25.83 7.60 -12.80
N LEU A 78 -24.65 7.81 -12.23
CA LEU A 78 -23.43 8.05 -12.97
C LEU A 78 -22.65 6.74 -13.09
N LEU A 79 -22.20 6.45 -14.31
CA LEU A 79 -21.49 5.24 -14.71
C LEU A 79 -20.08 5.65 -15.18
N ILE A 80 -19.07 5.46 -14.36
CA ILE A 80 -17.68 5.77 -14.71
C ILE A 80 -17.01 4.48 -15.16
N ALA A 81 -16.72 4.37 -16.45
CA ALA A 81 -16.03 3.23 -17.03
C ALA A 81 -14.52 3.45 -17.04
N MET A 82 -13.79 2.45 -16.60
CA MET A 82 -12.34 2.47 -16.47
C MET A 82 -11.71 1.11 -16.82
N ASP A 83 -10.39 1.08 -16.95
CA ASP A 83 -9.66 -0.16 -17.19
C ASP A 83 -9.96 -1.22 -16.11
N PHE A 84 -10.20 -2.45 -16.55
CA PHE A 84 -10.39 -3.58 -15.65
C PHE A 84 -9.04 -4.26 -15.36
N TYR A 85 -8.74 -4.42 -14.08
CA TYR A 85 -7.54 -5.08 -13.57
C TYR A 85 -7.90 -6.46 -12.99
N SER A 86 -7.63 -7.53 -13.74
CA SER A 86 -7.99 -8.91 -13.35
C SER A 86 -7.26 -9.40 -12.09
N ASN A 87 -6.09 -8.87 -11.79
CA ASN A 87 -5.32 -9.19 -10.58
C ASN A 87 -5.87 -8.48 -9.31
N GLY A 88 -6.83 -7.55 -9.50
CA GLY A 88 -7.46 -6.80 -8.42
C GLY A 88 -6.51 -5.83 -7.72
N SER A 89 -6.85 -5.45 -6.49
CA SER A 89 -6.05 -4.52 -5.71
C SER A 89 -4.97 -5.22 -4.88
N ILE A 90 -3.93 -4.45 -4.51
CA ILE A 90 -2.80 -4.96 -3.72
C ILE A 90 -3.23 -5.45 -2.32
N ILE A 91 -4.38 -4.97 -1.79
CA ILE A 91 -4.92 -5.46 -0.53
C ILE A 91 -5.30 -6.95 -0.63
N ASN A 92 -5.77 -7.42 -1.79
CA ASN A 92 -6.11 -8.82 -1.99
C ASN A 92 -4.85 -9.71 -1.93
N LYS A 93 -3.73 -9.22 -2.46
CA LYS A 93 -2.43 -9.89 -2.39
C LYS A 93 -1.88 -9.85 -0.96
N LEU A 94 -1.97 -8.71 -0.29
CA LEU A 94 -1.53 -8.51 1.08
C LEU A 94 -2.27 -9.45 2.06
N ASN A 95 -3.58 -9.61 1.90
CA ASN A 95 -4.39 -10.52 2.72
C ASN A 95 -4.04 -12.01 2.53
N LYS A 96 -3.44 -12.37 1.39
CA LYS A 96 -2.99 -13.75 1.12
C LYS A 96 -1.59 -14.05 1.63
N LEU A 97 -0.73 -13.03 1.75
CA LEU A 97 0.69 -13.18 2.01
C LEU A 97 1.13 -12.72 3.40
N ASP A 98 0.23 -12.19 4.24
CA ASP A 98 0.50 -11.50 5.51
C ASP A 98 1.32 -10.20 5.36
N PHE A 99 2.26 -10.15 4.44
CA PHE A 99 3.01 -8.95 4.03
C PHE A 99 3.54 -9.14 2.60
N ILE A 100 3.79 -8.05 1.91
CA ILE A 100 4.40 -8.08 0.56
C ILE A 100 5.92 -8.22 0.70
N PRO A 101 6.58 -9.13 -0.04
CA PRO A 101 8.03 -9.26 -0.06
C PRO A 101 8.71 -7.92 -0.36
N LEU A 102 9.81 -7.64 0.35
CA LEU A 102 10.43 -6.31 0.40
C LEU A 102 10.73 -5.69 -0.97
N GLN A 103 11.34 -6.46 -1.88
CA GLN A 103 11.70 -5.97 -3.21
C GLN A 103 10.46 -5.66 -4.06
N GLU A 104 9.45 -6.49 -3.95
CA GLU A 104 8.18 -6.34 -4.65
C GLU A 104 7.40 -5.14 -4.10
N GLY A 105 7.30 -5.00 -2.78
CA GLY A 105 6.66 -3.85 -2.14
C GLY A 105 7.33 -2.53 -2.51
N ILE A 106 8.67 -2.47 -2.57
CA ILE A 106 9.40 -1.28 -3.01
C ILE A 106 9.10 -0.97 -4.48
N ARG A 107 9.03 -1.97 -5.36
CA ARG A 107 8.68 -1.79 -6.77
C ARG A 107 7.28 -1.18 -6.93
N TYR A 108 6.29 -1.71 -6.22
CA TYR A 108 4.92 -1.16 -6.24
C TYR A 108 4.88 0.28 -5.72
N LEU A 109 5.63 0.60 -4.66
CA LEU A 109 5.70 1.97 -4.14
C LEU A 109 6.37 2.93 -5.14
N ILE A 110 7.37 2.48 -5.88
CA ILE A 110 8.00 3.26 -6.95
C ILE A 110 6.99 3.54 -8.07
N ASP A 111 6.19 2.55 -8.45
CA ASP A 111 5.15 2.72 -9.46
C ASP A 111 4.05 3.68 -9.00
N VAL A 112 3.56 3.54 -7.77
CA VAL A 112 2.62 4.48 -7.15
C VAL A 112 3.16 5.91 -7.17
N LEU A 113 4.44 6.10 -6.80
CA LEU A 113 5.08 7.42 -6.80
C LEU A 113 5.23 8.01 -8.20
N LYS A 114 5.44 7.20 -9.26
CA LYS A 114 5.43 7.69 -10.66
C LYS A 114 4.03 8.21 -11.05
N GLY A 115 2.98 7.46 -10.73
CA GLY A 115 1.60 7.92 -10.93
C GLY A 115 1.33 9.21 -10.19
N LEU A 116 1.77 9.29 -8.92
CA LEU A 116 1.59 10.46 -8.08
C LEU A 116 2.38 11.69 -8.59
N GLU A 117 3.59 11.51 -9.12
CA GLU A 117 4.33 12.58 -9.80
C GLU A 117 3.52 13.16 -10.96
N HIS A 118 2.89 12.29 -11.77
CA HIS A 118 2.05 12.73 -12.88
C HIS A 118 0.82 13.51 -12.40
N LEU A 119 0.15 13.05 -11.32
CA LEU A 119 -0.97 13.80 -10.71
C LEU A 119 -0.52 15.18 -10.23
N HIS A 120 0.57 15.26 -9.46
CA HIS A 120 1.06 16.51 -8.90
C HIS A 120 1.49 17.52 -9.98
N VAL A 121 2.14 17.07 -11.07
CA VAL A 121 2.48 17.96 -12.21
C VAL A 121 1.24 18.54 -12.86
N ASN A 122 0.11 17.84 -12.84
CA ASN A 122 -1.18 18.32 -13.34
C ASN A 122 -2.01 19.07 -12.27
N GLY A 123 -1.43 19.41 -11.12
CA GLY A 123 -2.10 20.14 -10.05
C GLY A 123 -3.15 19.33 -9.29
N ILE A 124 -3.02 18.00 -9.25
CA ILE A 124 -3.99 17.11 -8.64
C ILE A 124 -3.39 16.40 -7.44
N TYR A 125 -4.03 16.51 -6.27
CA TYR A 125 -3.76 15.68 -5.09
C TYR A 125 -4.70 14.48 -5.09
N HIS A 126 -4.18 13.30 -4.79
CA HIS A 126 -4.99 12.08 -4.75
C HIS A 126 -5.88 12.04 -3.49
N GLY A 127 -5.30 12.26 -2.32
CA GLY A 127 -6.00 12.36 -1.03
C GLY A 127 -6.42 11.02 -0.40
N ASP A 128 -6.43 9.89 -1.14
CA ASP A 128 -6.87 8.57 -0.63
C ASP A 128 -5.93 7.42 -1.03
N ILE A 129 -4.62 7.61 -0.84
CA ILE A 129 -3.64 6.56 -1.17
C ILE A 129 -3.64 5.49 -0.07
N LYS A 130 -4.12 4.30 -0.43
CA LYS A 130 -4.20 3.12 0.45
C LYS A 130 -4.12 1.83 -0.37
N PRO A 131 -3.83 0.66 0.23
CA PRO A 131 -3.70 -0.59 -0.52
C PRO A 131 -4.95 -0.98 -1.34
N GLN A 132 -6.13 -0.54 -0.93
CA GLN A 132 -7.37 -0.78 -1.65
C GLN A 132 -7.41 -0.05 -2.99
N ASN A 133 -6.78 1.14 -3.08
CA ASN A 133 -6.77 2.02 -4.24
C ASN A 133 -5.50 1.85 -5.11
N ILE A 134 -4.79 0.73 -4.97
CA ILE A 134 -3.65 0.36 -5.80
C ILE A 134 -3.99 -0.95 -6.50
N LEU A 135 -4.17 -0.92 -7.81
CA LEU A 135 -4.47 -2.08 -8.64
C LEU A 135 -3.20 -2.67 -9.24
N ILE A 136 -3.20 -3.98 -9.45
CA ILE A 136 -2.07 -4.72 -10.02
C ILE A 136 -2.40 -5.10 -11.47
N GLY A 137 -1.60 -4.60 -12.39
CA GLY A 137 -1.74 -4.88 -13.82
C GLY A 137 -1.20 -6.25 -14.23
N GLN A 138 -1.33 -6.58 -15.50
CA GLN A 138 -0.96 -7.89 -16.03
C GLN A 138 0.56 -8.11 -16.06
N GLU A 139 1.35 -7.04 -16.18
CA GLU A 139 2.81 -7.07 -16.12
C GLU A 139 3.33 -6.89 -14.67
N ASP A 140 2.44 -7.06 -13.68
CA ASP A 140 2.73 -6.91 -12.26
C ASP A 140 3.17 -5.48 -11.87
N GLU A 141 2.71 -4.47 -12.63
CA GLU A 141 2.84 -3.05 -12.30
C GLU A 141 1.73 -2.59 -11.35
N ALA A 142 2.00 -1.55 -10.56
CA ALA A 142 1.01 -0.94 -9.68
C ALA A 142 0.43 0.34 -10.30
N SER A 143 -0.89 0.52 -10.22
CA SER A 143 -1.62 1.68 -10.73
C SER A 143 -2.56 2.24 -9.68
N LEU A 144 -2.54 3.57 -9.47
CA LEU A 144 -3.48 4.26 -8.59
C LEU A 144 -4.85 4.37 -9.24
N THR A 145 -5.90 4.21 -8.44
CA THR A 145 -7.31 4.33 -8.82
C THR A 145 -8.10 5.10 -7.77
N ASP A 146 -9.34 5.42 -8.07
CA ASP A 146 -10.30 6.06 -7.16
C ASP A 146 -9.95 7.53 -6.87
N TYR A 147 -10.30 8.39 -7.82
CA TYR A 147 -10.10 9.84 -7.75
C TYR A 147 -11.27 10.58 -7.07
N GLY A 148 -12.16 9.86 -6.36
CA GLY A 148 -13.41 10.38 -5.80
C GLY A 148 -13.26 11.46 -4.74
N ILE A 149 -12.10 11.57 -4.11
CA ILE A 149 -11.76 12.66 -3.18
C ILE A 149 -10.54 13.47 -3.62
N SER A 150 -10.10 13.28 -4.87
CA SER A 150 -8.99 14.05 -5.42
C SER A 150 -9.35 15.52 -5.56
N CYS A 151 -8.39 16.39 -5.33
CA CYS A 151 -8.59 17.82 -5.38
C CYS A 151 -7.66 18.46 -6.41
N TYR A 152 -8.21 19.41 -7.17
CA TYR A 152 -7.45 20.20 -8.13
C TYR A 152 -6.89 21.47 -7.48
N SER A 153 -5.59 21.67 -7.58
CA SER A 153 -4.86 22.83 -7.09
C SER A 153 -3.72 23.17 -8.06
N PRO A 154 -3.97 23.96 -9.10
CA PRO A 154 -2.98 24.26 -10.14
C PRO A 154 -1.74 24.98 -9.59
N GLU A 155 -1.89 25.73 -8.52
CA GLU A 155 -0.78 26.43 -7.83
C GLU A 155 -0.08 25.54 -6.79
N LEU A 156 -0.52 24.29 -6.61
CA LEU A 156 0.00 23.33 -5.65
C LEU A 156 0.00 23.86 -4.20
N VAL A 157 -0.99 24.67 -3.85
CA VAL A 157 -1.24 25.11 -2.48
C VAL A 157 -2.15 24.11 -1.76
N PRO A 158 -2.08 23.98 -0.41
CA PRO A 158 -2.99 23.13 0.34
C PRO A 158 -4.45 23.50 0.12
N VAL A 159 -5.31 22.50 -0.02
CA VAL A 159 -6.77 22.66 -0.25
C VAL A 159 -7.58 21.87 0.76
N GLN A 160 -8.85 22.25 0.96
CA GLN A 160 -9.77 21.54 1.83
C GLN A 160 -10.21 20.22 1.21
N SER A 161 -10.06 19.12 1.97
CA SER A 161 -10.64 17.83 1.60
C SER A 161 -12.07 17.71 2.07
N LYS A 162 -12.93 17.13 1.24
CA LYS A 162 -14.34 16.86 1.59
C LYS A 162 -14.50 15.59 2.43
N ALA A 163 -13.60 14.63 2.24
CA ALA A 163 -13.58 13.35 2.94
C ALA A 163 -12.15 12.81 3.06
N PHE A 164 -11.92 11.90 4.00
CA PHE A 164 -10.64 11.22 4.15
C PHE A 164 -10.81 9.88 4.85
N TYR A 165 -9.86 8.99 4.60
CA TYR A 165 -9.79 7.68 5.25
C TYR A 165 -8.98 7.77 6.55
N TYR A 166 -9.63 7.71 7.70
CA TYR A 166 -9.01 7.91 9.02
C TYR A 166 -7.69 7.16 9.24
N PRO A 167 -7.56 5.85 8.89
CA PRO A 167 -6.31 5.12 9.11
C PRO A 167 -5.11 5.64 8.32
N HIS A 168 -5.33 6.46 7.29
CA HIS A 168 -4.27 7.09 6.49
C HIS A 168 -4.30 8.62 6.56
N ALA A 169 -5.18 9.19 7.38
CA ALA A 169 -5.25 10.64 7.53
C ALA A 169 -3.96 11.20 8.11
N ALA A 170 -3.42 12.22 7.45
CA ALA A 170 -2.25 12.93 7.94
C ALA A 170 -2.63 13.88 9.10
N PRO A 171 -1.68 14.28 9.95
CA PRO A 171 -1.96 15.20 11.07
C PRO A 171 -2.70 16.47 10.63
N GLU A 172 -2.27 17.13 9.55
CA GLU A 172 -2.91 18.31 9.00
C GLU A 172 -4.32 18.05 8.44
N THR A 173 -4.57 16.82 7.97
CA THR A 173 -5.91 16.44 7.52
C THR A 173 -6.86 16.27 8.70
N LEU A 174 -6.38 15.73 9.82
CA LEU A 174 -7.18 15.57 11.03
C LEU A 174 -7.48 16.92 11.71
N SER A 175 -6.52 17.86 11.73
CA SER A 175 -6.71 19.17 12.37
C SER A 175 -7.51 20.14 11.50
N ASP A 176 -7.14 20.29 10.24
CA ASP A 176 -7.59 21.37 9.37
C ASP A 176 -8.32 20.89 8.11
N LYS A 177 -8.51 19.57 7.96
CA LYS A 177 -9.05 18.92 6.75
C LYS A 177 -8.27 19.27 5.47
N GLN A 178 -7.00 19.68 5.60
CA GLN A 178 -6.19 20.05 4.45
C GLN A 178 -5.50 18.83 3.84
N ILE A 179 -5.37 18.88 2.50
CA ILE A 179 -4.55 17.97 1.72
C ILE A 179 -3.59 18.73 0.82
N SER A 180 -2.46 18.12 0.53
CA SER A 180 -1.36 18.67 -0.25
C SER A 180 -0.49 17.54 -0.82
N ILE A 181 0.58 17.87 -1.55
CA ILE A 181 1.64 16.92 -1.92
C ILE A 181 2.15 16.13 -0.69
N GLN A 182 2.38 16.83 0.42
CA GLN A 182 2.92 16.23 1.64
C GLN A 182 1.92 15.29 2.33
N THR A 183 0.63 15.53 2.15
CA THR A 183 -0.44 14.61 2.61
C THR A 183 -0.42 13.32 1.82
N ASP A 184 -0.33 13.37 0.48
CA ASP A 184 -0.20 12.18 -0.37
C ASP A 184 1.07 11.40 -0.02
N ILE A 185 2.20 12.07 0.22
CA ILE A 185 3.45 11.44 0.65
C ILE A 185 3.29 10.72 2.00
N TYR A 186 2.57 11.32 2.95
CA TYR A 186 2.23 10.67 4.22
C TYR A 186 1.43 9.39 3.99
N GLN A 187 0.42 9.45 3.14
CA GLN A 187 -0.41 8.29 2.80
C GLN A 187 0.38 7.18 2.09
N VAL A 188 1.34 7.53 1.21
CA VAL A 188 2.29 6.55 0.64
C VAL A 188 3.13 5.91 1.76
N GLY A 189 3.59 6.67 2.74
CA GLY A 189 4.32 6.15 3.91
C GLY A 189 3.50 5.16 4.73
N MET A 190 2.22 5.48 5.00
CA MET A 190 1.28 4.58 5.70
C MET A 190 0.99 3.33 4.88
N THR A 191 0.78 3.48 3.57
CA THR A 191 0.61 2.36 2.64
C THR A 191 1.84 1.45 2.66
N ALA A 192 3.04 2.01 2.56
CA ALA A 192 4.30 1.26 2.61
C ALA A 192 4.45 0.47 3.92
N PHE A 193 4.10 1.08 5.06
CA PHE A 193 4.10 0.37 6.34
C PHE A 193 3.19 -0.85 6.31
N ARG A 194 1.94 -0.70 5.82
CA ARG A 194 0.98 -1.80 5.71
C ARG A 194 1.46 -2.91 4.78
N LEU A 195 1.97 -2.56 3.59
CA LEU A 195 2.46 -3.55 2.63
C LEU A 195 3.60 -4.39 3.19
N LEU A 196 4.53 -3.77 3.91
CA LEU A 196 5.76 -4.41 4.36
C LEU A 196 5.63 -5.10 5.73
N ASN A 197 4.62 -4.75 6.53
CA ASN A 197 4.42 -5.28 7.88
C ASN A 197 3.09 -6.02 8.06
N GLY A 198 2.21 -5.97 7.06
CA GLY A 198 0.88 -6.58 7.10
C GLY A 198 -0.21 -5.71 7.72
N GLU A 199 -1.45 -6.12 7.48
CA GLU A 199 -2.65 -5.40 7.94
C GLU A 199 -2.86 -5.49 9.47
N ALA A 200 -2.44 -6.60 10.08
CA ALA A 200 -2.72 -6.88 11.48
C ALA A 200 -2.14 -5.83 12.45
N LYS A 201 -0.99 -5.25 12.10
CA LYS A 201 -0.34 -4.23 12.94
C LYS A 201 -1.16 -2.96 13.07
N LEU A 202 -1.57 -2.36 11.97
CA LEU A 202 -2.35 -1.12 11.97
C LEU A 202 -3.75 -1.36 12.55
N ARG A 203 -4.37 -2.49 12.22
CA ARG A 203 -5.66 -2.90 12.78
C ARG A 203 -5.59 -2.98 14.30
N LYS A 204 -4.57 -3.63 14.85
CA LYS A 204 -4.39 -3.74 16.30
C LYS A 204 -4.23 -2.38 16.98
N ILE A 205 -3.45 -1.47 16.38
CA ILE A 205 -3.30 -0.11 16.93
C ILE A 205 -4.65 0.60 16.98
N LEU A 206 -5.47 0.50 15.93
CA LEU A 206 -6.81 1.06 15.87
C LEU A 206 -7.77 0.44 16.91
N GLU A 207 -7.73 -0.89 17.06
CA GLU A 207 -8.55 -1.62 18.04
C GLU A 207 -8.16 -1.26 19.48
N ASP A 208 -6.86 -1.21 19.78
CA ASP A 208 -6.34 -0.94 21.12
C ASP A 208 -6.58 0.54 21.56
N SER A 209 -6.51 1.49 20.63
CA SER A 209 -6.62 2.94 20.92
C SER A 209 -8.02 3.51 20.71
N GLY A 210 -8.88 2.85 19.94
CA GLY A 210 -10.10 3.43 19.41
C GLY A 210 -9.84 4.59 18.44
N LEU A 211 -10.88 5.16 17.85
CA LEU A 211 -10.72 6.21 16.83
C LEU A 211 -10.07 7.48 17.38
N GLU A 212 -10.52 7.98 18.52
CA GLU A 212 -9.97 9.19 19.15
C GLU A 212 -8.50 9.00 19.53
N GLY A 213 -8.19 7.92 20.25
CA GLY A 213 -6.81 7.60 20.63
C GLY A 213 -5.89 7.38 19.42
N TYR A 214 -6.42 6.83 18.31
CA TYR A 214 -5.67 6.73 17.07
C TYR A 214 -5.35 8.13 16.48
N CYS A 215 -6.32 9.03 16.45
CA CYS A 215 -6.09 10.41 16.02
C CYS A 215 -5.02 11.11 16.87
N ASP A 216 -5.05 10.92 18.18
CA ASP A 216 -4.00 11.44 19.09
C ASP A 216 -2.62 10.85 18.77
N LEU A 217 -2.53 9.55 18.49
CA LEU A 217 -1.28 8.92 18.07
C LEU A 217 -0.76 9.50 16.75
N VAL A 218 -1.64 9.79 15.78
CA VAL A 218 -1.30 10.45 14.51
C VAL A 218 -0.71 11.83 14.77
N GLN A 219 -1.41 12.66 15.58
CA GLN A 219 -0.98 14.02 15.92
C GLN A 219 0.36 14.06 16.68
N GLN A 220 0.65 13.02 17.45
CA GLN A 220 1.92 12.87 18.16
C GLN A 220 3.03 12.19 17.35
N GLY A 221 2.75 11.70 16.13
CA GLY A 221 3.69 10.92 15.32
C GLY A 221 4.04 9.56 15.91
N LYS A 222 3.12 8.96 16.68
CA LYS A 222 3.34 7.70 17.40
C LYS A 222 2.63 6.49 16.81
N VAL A 223 1.94 6.62 15.68
CA VAL A 223 1.24 5.51 15.02
C VAL A 223 2.21 4.41 14.59
N ILE A 224 3.36 4.80 14.03
CA ILE A 224 4.40 3.87 13.59
C ILE A 224 5.66 4.10 14.40
N GLN A 225 6.06 3.10 15.17
CA GLN A 225 7.30 3.12 15.93
C GLN A 225 8.34 2.14 15.36
N SER A 226 9.59 2.32 15.72
CA SER A 226 10.68 1.47 15.22
C SER A 226 10.52 -0.01 15.57
N CYS A 227 9.83 -0.33 16.67
CA CYS A 227 9.52 -1.70 17.12
C CYS A 227 8.39 -2.36 16.34
N ASP A 228 7.57 -1.58 15.60
CA ASP A 228 6.42 -2.11 14.86
C ASP A 228 6.81 -2.77 13.54
N TYR A 229 8.03 -2.51 13.08
CA TYR A 229 8.52 -3.12 11.84
C TYR A 229 8.94 -4.58 12.03
N LEU A 230 8.64 -5.40 11.02
CA LEU A 230 9.14 -6.77 10.97
C LEU A 230 10.69 -6.81 11.05
N PRO A 231 11.26 -7.84 11.69
CA PRO A 231 12.71 -7.89 12.01
C PRO A 231 13.64 -7.75 10.81
N PHE A 232 13.18 -8.11 9.62
CA PHE A 232 13.96 -8.06 8.38
C PHE A 232 13.90 -6.72 7.64
N ILE A 233 13.10 -5.74 8.10
CA ILE A 233 13.03 -4.42 7.45
C ILE A 233 14.31 -3.63 7.78
N PRO A 234 15.13 -3.26 6.77
CA PRO A 234 16.39 -2.57 7.00
C PRO A 234 16.20 -1.13 7.49
N ARG A 235 17.19 -0.65 8.27
CA ARG A 235 17.16 0.68 8.88
C ARG A 235 16.97 1.82 7.86
N ASN A 236 17.66 1.76 6.72
CA ASN A 236 17.57 2.79 5.69
C ASN A 236 16.14 2.91 5.11
N LEU A 237 15.42 1.79 4.92
CA LEU A 237 14.02 1.83 4.53
C LEU A 237 13.14 2.41 5.64
N LYS A 238 13.33 1.99 6.90
CA LYS A 238 12.62 2.59 8.05
C LYS A 238 12.79 4.10 8.11
N MET A 239 14.00 4.62 7.83
CA MET A 239 14.27 6.06 7.80
C MET A 239 13.51 6.77 6.66
N ILE A 240 13.39 6.15 5.47
CA ILE A 240 12.59 6.70 4.37
C ILE A 240 11.12 6.80 4.77
N LEU A 241 10.56 5.74 5.36
CA LEU A 241 9.16 5.72 5.79
C LEU A 241 8.91 6.70 6.95
N SER A 242 9.81 6.76 7.93
CA SER A 242 9.72 7.71 9.03
C SER A 242 9.77 9.17 8.55
N LYS A 243 10.56 9.48 7.51
CA LYS A 243 10.55 10.80 6.89
C LYS A 243 9.21 11.07 6.19
N ALA A 244 8.68 10.11 5.45
CA ALA A 244 7.40 10.26 4.75
C ALA A 244 6.23 10.48 5.72
N THR A 245 6.23 9.80 6.87
CA THR A 245 5.16 9.89 7.90
C THR A 245 5.48 10.88 9.03
N HIS A 246 6.36 11.86 8.79
CA HIS A 246 6.67 12.86 9.81
C HIS A 246 5.45 13.74 10.12
N VAL A 247 5.24 14.12 11.39
CA VAL A 247 4.10 14.95 11.82
C VAL A 247 4.10 16.30 11.10
N ASP A 248 5.24 16.98 11.08
CA ASP A 248 5.42 18.24 10.37
C ASP A 248 5.57 18.00 8.85
N PRO A 249 4.63 18.49 8.00
CA PRO A 249 4.69 18.33 6.56
C PRO A 249 5.96 18.89 5.91
N SER A 250 6.52 19.96 6.46
CA SER A 250 7.74 20.59 5.94
C SER A 250 8.98 19.71 6.07
N ARG A 251 8.95 18.73 6.97
CA ARG A 251 10.04 17.76 7.22
C ARG A 251 9.87 16.45 6.41
N ARG A 252 8.76 16.27 5.71
CA ARG A 252 8.55 15.16 4.78
C ARG A 252 9.33 15.37 3.48
N TYR A 253 9.20 14.47 2.52
CA TYR A 253 9.59 14.74 1.15
C TYR A 253 8.69 15.84 0.58
N GLN A 254 9.27 16.77 -0.18
CA GLN A 254 8.50 17.89 -0.73
C GLN A 254 7.89 17.57 -2.09
N MET A 255 8.40 16.52 -2.75
CA MET A 255 7.91 16.01 -4.04
C MET A 255 7.91 14.49 -4.01
N ALA A 256 6.96 13.87 -4.72
CA ALA A 256 6.91 12.41 -4.89
C ALA A 256 8.19 11.86 -5.51
N LEU A 257 8.80 12.60 -6.44
CA LEU A 257 10.09 12.29 -7.06
C LEU A 257 11.23 12.10 -6.02
N GLU A 258 11.26 12.91 -4.96
CA GLU A 258 12.30 12.80 -3.93
C GLU A 258 12.18 11.46 -3.16
N MET A 259 10.96 11.09 -2.79
CA MET A 259 10.70 9.81 -2.11
C MET A 259 10.99 8.63 -3.04
N ARG A 260 10.57 8.72 -4.31
CA ARG A 260 10.86 7.70 -5.33
C ARG A 260 12.35 7.46 -5.48
N ARG A 261 13.16 8.53 -5.66
CA ARG A 261 14.62 8.44 -5.76
C ARG A 261 15.26 7.85 -4.50
N ALA A 262 14.71 8.11 -3.32
CA ALA A 262 15.20 7.51 -2.09
C ALA A 262 14.95 5.98 -2.07
N LEU A 263 13.82 5.51 -2.57
CA LEU A 263 13.51 4.09 -2.71
C LEU A 263 14.35 3.41 -3.80
N GLU A 264 14.53 4.04 -4.96
CA GLU A 264 15.33 3.54 -6.08
C GLU A 264 16.82 3.31 -5.72
N ARG A 265 17.34 4.05 -4.74
CA ARG A 265 18.71 3.85 -4.22
C ARG A 265 18.87 2.63 -3.33
N LEU A 266 17.75 2.00 -2.92
CA LEU A 266 17.80 0.79 -2.10
C LEU A 266 18.16 -0.40 -2.97
N ASN A 267 19.16 -1.15 -2.54
CA ASN A 267 19.56 -2.40 -3.20
C ASN A 267 19.58 -3.52 -2.15
N TYR A 268 18.57 -4.38 -2.19
CA TYR A 268 18.45 -5.53 -1.31
C TYR A 268 18.61 -6.82 -2.12
N LEU A 269 19.49 -7.70 -1.65
CA LEU A 269 19.88 -8.91 -2.34
C LEU A 269 18.90 -10.06 -2.13
N GLY A 270 18.12 -10.01 -1.04
CA GLY A 270 17.17 -11.05 -0.67
C GLY A 270 15.90 -10.49 -0.07
N TYR A 271 14.96 -11.39 0.21
CA TYR A 271 13.68 -11.07 0.83
C TYR A 271 13.18 -12.24 1.68
N TRP A 272 12.17 -11.98 2.49
CA TRP A 272 11.42 -12.98 3.25
C TRP A 272 9.98 -13.02 2.74
N THR A 273 9.35 -14.17 2.84
CA THR A 273 7.93 -14.40 2.59
C THR A 273 7.41 -15.46 3.55
N CYS A 274 6.10 -15.65 3.63
CA CYS A 274 5.48 -16.79 4.30
C CYS A 274 5.22 -17.91 3.31
N ASP A 275 5.45 -19.17 3.75
CA ASP A 275 4.98 -20.34 3.02
C ASP A 275 3.49 -20.63 3.31
N SER A 276 2.94 -21.69 2.72
CA SER A 276 1.55 -22.11 2.92
C SER A 276 1.20 -22.51 4.36
N GLU A 277 2.20 -22.77 5.19
CA GLU A 277 2.07 -23.15 6.61
C GLU A 277 2.28 -21.92 7.53
N GLY A 278 2.53 -20.73 6.97
CA GLY A 278 2.82 -19.51 7.72
C GLY A 278 4.26 -19.39 8.22
N ASN A 279 5.18 -20.28 7.78
CA ASN A 279 6.58 -20.18 8.18
C ASN A 279 7.31 -19.13 7.35
N LEU A 280 8.22 -18.39 7.99
CA LEU A 280 9.08 -17.43 7.31
C LEU A 280 10.18 -18.13 6.51
N VAL A 281 10.20 -17.90 5.22
CA VAL A 281 11.19 -18.42 4.29
C VAL A 281 11.91 -17.25 3.61
N GLY A 282 13.24 -17.25 3.68
CA GLY A 282 14.08 -16.22 3.07
C GLY A 282 14.69 -16.69 1.75
N TYR A 283 14.92 -15.75 0.83
CA TYR A 283 15.54 -16.01 -0.46
C TYR A 283 16.67 -15.01 -0.71
N ASN A 284 17.83 -15.51 -1.15
CA ASN A 284 18.97 -14.70 -1.58
C ASN A 284 19.91 -15.55 -2.44
N ASP A 285 20.32 -15.04 -3.61
CA ASP A 285 21.27 -15.68 -4.52
C ASP A 285 20.91 -17.13 -4.89
N GLY A 286 19.61 -17.39 -5.12
CA GLY A 286 19.11 -18.74 -5.45
C GLY A 286 19.19 -19.75 -4.31
N LYS A 287 19.42 -19.30 -3.09
CA LYS A 287 19.40 -20.09 -1.85
C LYS A 287 18.15 -19.77 -1.04
N THR A 288 17.66 -20.78 -0.34
CA THR A 288 16.54 -20.65 0.58
C THR A 288 17.05 -20.64 2.02
N TYR A 289 16.54 -19.72 2.84
CA TYR A 289 16.97 -19.51 4.23
C TYR A 289 15.79 -19.75 5.18
N PHE A 290 16.07 -20.39 6.30
CA PHE A 290 15.08 -20.71 7.34
C PHE A 290 15.74 -20.78 8.70
N PHE A 291 14.95 -20.74 9.76
CA PHE A 291 15.44 -20.91 11.13
C PHE A 291 14.45 -21.74 11.94
N SER A 292 14.94 -22.34 13.01
CA SER A 292 14.11 -23.01 14.02
C SER A 292 14.52 -22.57 15.42
N VAL A 293 13.54 -22.63 16.33
CA VAL A 293 13.73 -22.40 17.76
C VAL A 293 13.27 -23.64 18.49
N GLU A 294 14.16 -24.29 19.25
CA GLU A 294 13.90 -25.49 19.99
C GLU A 294 14.00 -25.21 21.49
N SER A 295 12.95 -25.50 22.25
CA SER A 295 12.99 -25.37 23.71
C SER A 295 13.93 -26.40 24.36
N ARG A 296 14.66 -25.96 25.38
CA ARG A 296 15.53 -26.81 26.21
C ARG A 296 15.03 -26.94 27.66
N GLY A 297 13.91 -26.32 27.97
CA GLY A 297 13.42 -26.19 29.36
C GLY A 297 13.98 -24.94 30.04
N GLU A 298 13.40 -24.59 31.19
CA GLU A 298 13.86 -23.48 32.07
C GLU A 298 14.05 -22.13 31.37
N GLY A 299 13.22 -21.84 30.33
CA GLY A 299 13.30 -20.58 29.55
C GLY A 299 14.55 -20.48 28.66
N ARG A 300 15.19 -21.61 28.36
CA ARG A 300 16.35 -21.72 27.47
C ARG A 300 16.00 -22.39 26.16
N TYR A 301 16.66 -21.96 25.09
CA TYR A 301 16.35 -22.37 23.72
C TYR A 301 17.63 -22.57 22.90
N ASN A 302 17.49 -23.35 21.83
CA ASN A 302 18.44 -23.34 20.71
C ASN A 302 17.86 -22.54 19.54
N PHE A 303 18.61 -21.61 19.03
CA PHE A 303 18.31 -20.95 17.75
C PHE A 303 19.21 -21.54 16.68
N VAL A 304 18.60 -22.13 15.64
CA VAL A 304 19.31 -22.77 14.52
C VAL A 304 18.95 -22.04 13.24
N ALA A 305 19.90 -21.28 12.71
CA ALA A 305 19.84 -20.70 11.38
C ALA A 305 20.36 -21.69 10.34
N ALA A 306 19.65 -21.87 9.25
CA ALA A 306 20.03 -22.78 8.18
C ALA A 306 19.69 -22.22 6.80
N LYS A 307 20.37 -22.74 5.78
CA LYS A 307 20.08 -22.45 4.39
C LYS A 307 20.06 -23.73 3.57
N ARG A 308 19.34 -23.72 2.46
CA ARG A 308 19.40 -24.74 1.42
C ARG A 308 20.15 -24.16 0.22
N GLU A 309 21.22 -24.79 -0.17
CA GLU A 309 22.01 -24.44 -1.34
C GLU A 309 21.25 -24.81 -2.64
N LYS A 310 21.66 -24.27 -3.78
CA LYS A 310 21.10 -24.63 -5.12
C LYS A 310 21.10 -26.12 -5.40
N SER A 311 22.06 -26.86 -4.82
CA SER A 311 22.15 -28.33 -4.91
C SER A 311 21.11 -29.08 -4.07
N GLY A 312 20.26 -28.39 -3.33
CA GLY A 312 19.29 -28.98 -2.40
C GLY A 312 19.87 -29.29 -1.00
N ARG A 313 21.19 -29.22 -0.80
CA ARG A 313 21.86 -29.53 0.48
C ARG A 313 21.50 -28.50 1.53
N LYS A 314 21.01 -29.00 2.68
CA LYS A 314 20.75 -28.17 3.87
C LYS A 314 22.05 -27.96 4.65
N VAL A 315 22.36 -26.70 4.96
CA VAL A 315 23.59 -26.31 5.67
C VAL A 315 23.25 -25.40 6.82
N ARG A 316 23.77 -25.69 8.01
CA ARG A 316 23.64 -24.82 9.18
C ARG A 316 24.49 -23.56 8.99
N VAL A 317 23.94 -22.40 9.33
CA VAL A 317 24.67 -21.12 9.32
C VAL A 317 25.19 -20.85 10.73
N GLY A 318 26.35 -21.41 11.04
CA GLY A 318 26.92 -21.47 12.42
C GLY A 318 27.05 -20.10 13.07
N ARG A 319 27.42 -19.06 12.32
CA ARG A 319 27.54 -17.68 12.81
C ARG A 319 26.27 -17.13 13.45
N TYR A 320 25.10 -17.53 12.98
CA TYR A 320 23.78 -17.08 13.47
C TYR A 320 23.09 -18.13 14.33
N SER A 321 23.68 -19.34 14.48
CA SER A 321 23.12 -20.41 15.30
C SER A 321 23.76 -20.40 16.69
N LYS A 322 22.95 -20.45 17.77
CA LYS A 322 23.43 -20.45 19.14
C LYS A 322 22.55 -21.36 20.00
N ALA A 323 23.20 -22.13 20.88
CA ALA A 323 22.53 -22.98 21.86
C ALA A 323 22.37 -22.25 23.19
N ASN A 324 21.42 -22.71 23.98
CA ASN A 324 21.21 -22.28 25.37
C ASN A 324 21.02 -20.75 25.53
N VAL A 325 20.19 -20.17 24.69
CA VAL A 325 19.89 -18.71 24.66
C VAL A 325 18.55 -18.42 25.30
N SER A 326 18.38 -17.19 25.81
CA SER A 326 17.11 -16.63 26.27
C SER A 326 16.23 -16.17 25.10
N LEU A 327 14.93 -15.95 25.32
CA LEU A 327 14.02 -15.36 24.32
C LEU A 327 14.54 -14.03 23.77
N LYS A 328 15.07 -13.15 24.64
CA LYS A 328 15.63 -11.85 24.21
C LYS A 328 16.82 -12.02 23.25
N GLU A 329 17.69 -13.02 23.53
CA GLU A 329 18.83 -13.32 22.63
C GLU A 329 18.33 -13.91 21.30
N ILE A 330 17.25 -14.73 21.30
CA ILE A 330 16.63 -15.24 20.07
C ILE A 330 16.18 -14.10 19.17
N GLU A 331 15.46 -13.11 19.70
CA GLU A 331 14.98 -11.98 18.88
C GLU A 331 16.14 -11.20 18.25
N VAL A 332 17.22 -11.01 18.96
CA VAL A 332 18.44 -10.37 18.41
C VAL A 332 19.08 -11.23 17.31
N LEU A 333 19.21 -12.54 17.52
CA LEU A 333 19.80 -13.46 16.54
C LEU A 333 18.92 -13.57 15.30
N LYS A 334 17.61 -13.69 15.48
CA LYS A 334 16.60 -13.72 14.43
C LYS A 334 16.70 -12.47 13.58
N GLN A 335 16.65 -11.28 14.19
CA GLN A 335 16.77 -10.01 13.49
C GLN A 335 18.06 -9.91 12.68
N ARG A 336 19.22 -10.24 13.29
CA ARG A 336 20.52 -10.22 12.61
C ARG A 336 20.56 -11.18 11.42
N TYR A 337 20.06 -12.38 11.60
CA TYR A 337 20.02 -13.38 10.54
C TYR A 337 19.09 -12.95 9.39
N MET A 338 17.92 -12.47 9.72
CA MET A 338 16.96 -12.04 8.72
C MET A 338 17.47 -10.81 7.94
N LEU A 339 18.10 -9.84 8.60
CA LEU A 339 18.74 -8.70 7.94
C LEU A 339 19.93 -9.12 7.06
N PHE A 340 20.72 -10.11 7.48
CA PHE A 340 21.79 -10.67 6.65
C PHE A 340 21.23 -11.24 5.34
N VAL A 341 20.13 -11.97 5.38
CA VAL A 341 19.48 -12.53 4.17
C VAL A 341 19.09 -11.40 3.22
N VAL A 342 18.46 -10.33 3.74
CA VAL A 342 18.00 -9.20 2.93
C VAL A 342 19.14 -8.37 2.37
N THR A 343 20.13 -8.04 3.19
CA THR A 343 21.15 -7.04 2.83
C THR A 343 22.46 -7.66 2.30
N GLY A 344 22.68 -8.96 2.56
CA GLY A 344 23.98 -9.60 2.32
C GLY A 344 25.11 -9.13 3.25
N LYS A 345 24.84 -8.13 4.10
CA LYS A 345 25.86 -7.55 5.00
C LYS A 345 26.02 -8.45 6.24
N LYS A 346 27.27 -8.69 6.60
CA LYS A 346 27.65 -9.55 7.73
C LYS A 346 27.55 -8.83 9.05
#